data_921bc1e863cf3261a6a93e80ef39fad5
#
_entry.id   921bc1e863cf3261a6a93e80ef39fad5
#
_cell.length_a   1.000
_cell.length_b   1.000
_cell.length_c   1.000
_cell.angle_alpha   90.00
_cell.angle_beta   90.00
_cell.angle_gamma   90.00
#
_symmetry.space_group_name_H-M   'P 1'
#
loop_
_entity.id
_entity.type
_entity.pdbx_description
1 polymer ?
#
loop_
_entity_poly.entity_id
_entity_poly.type
_entity_poly.pdbx_seq_one_letter_code
_entity_poly.pdbx_strand_id
1 'polypeptide(L)'
;MAVSQRKVLQEITIEPGTGKALELRRGQVLRIAQTVGHQCADLNCFNLHDYKEFFHTGRTRHLHGLHPTKGAFLWSAPPRERPMMAIIEDTVGTNDILYPRCSGFLFEHQYGLPVHTNCHDIQAEAQREYGLTPDDVHDSFNFFMHTGVGTDGHPFIAENTARAGDYVELLALMDVLAVPNVCGADVMKTSDFELKPLKLTVFEGTEQDWQGIAEFPRLRNQRSPADFKVKNIKADRELYRDPSYRPEFVNVPLTVSELEVELSPAETAWVGELRATGKYGDTEAEVLRYVFFTWWISRFMRGPKHASP
;
A
#
# COMPACT_ATOMS: atom_id res chain seq x y z
N MET A 1 8.86 -16.03 -32.17
CA MET A 1 7.47 -15.55 -31.92
C MET A 1 7.59 -14.08 -31.59
N ALA A 2 6.80 -13.20 -32.25
CA ALA A 2 6.82 -11.77 -31.91
C ALA A 2 6.32 -11.61 -30.50
N VAL A 3 7.11 -10.94 -29.64
CA VAL A 3 6.68 -10.56 -28.30
C VAL A 3 5.46 -9.65 -28.48
N SER A 4 4.30 -10.09 -28.03
CA SER A 4 3.09 -9.27 -28.07
C SER A 4 3.36 -8.02 -27.23
N GLN A 5 3.41 -6.88 -27.91
CA GLN A 5 3.64 -5.60 -27.23
C GLN A 5 2.41 -5.29 -26.39
N ARG A 6 2.56 -5.19 -25.07
CA ARG A 6 1.47 -4.84 -24.15
C ARG A 6 0.92 -3.46 -24.50
N LYS A 7 -0.40 -3.31 -24.44
CA LYS A 7 -1.08 -2.02 -24.60
C LYS A 7 -0.87 -1.20 -23.33
N VAL A 8 -0.35 0.01 -23.48
CA VAL A 8 -0.28 0.99 -22.38
C VAL A 8 -1.70 1.51 -22.10
N LEU A 9 -2.14 1.43 -20.86
CA LEU A 9 -3.41 1.96 -20.39
C LEU A 9 -3.24 3.33 -19.73
N GLN A 10 -2.16 3.49 -18.96
CA GLN A 10 -1.89 4.73 -18.23
C GLN A 10 -0.39 4.91 -18.01
N GLU A 11 0.07 6.15 -18.05
CA GLU A 11 1.42 6.56 -17.64
C GLU A 11 1.33 7.72 -16.66
N ILE A 12 2.08 7.65 -15.57
CA ILE A 12 2.09 8.66 -14.50
C ILE A 12 3.54 8.88 -14.08
N THR A 13 3.94 10.12 -13.93
CA THR A 13 5.16 10.46 -13.19
C THR A 13 4.77 10.74 -11.74
N ILE A 14 5.42 10.07 -10.80
CA ILE A 14 5.32 10.39 -9.38
C ILE A 14 6.47 11.33 -9.06
N GLU A 15 6.13 12.54 -8.65
CA GLU A 15 7.11 13.56 -8.28
C GLU A 15 7.76 13.25 -6.92
N PRO A 16 8.95 13.79 -6.65
CA PRO A 16 9.61 13.68 -5.35
C PRO A 16 8.69 14.02 -4.18
N GLY A 17 8.67 13.14 -3.16
CA GLY A 17 7.86 13.35 -1.96
C GLY A 17 6.35 13.18 -2.16
N THR A 18 5.93 12.56 -3.27
CA THR A 18 4.50 12.29 -3.55
C THR A 18 4.22 10.81 -3.76
N GLY A 19 2.95 10.45 -3.76
CA GLY A 19 2.44 9.13 -4.06
C GLY A 19 1.21 9.18 -4.96
N LYS A 20 0.78 8.03 -5.45
CA LYS A 20 -0.43 7.92 -6.25
C LYS A 20 -1.17 6.64 -5.95
N ALA A 21 -2.43 6.74 -5.55
CA ALA A 21 -3.33 5.60 -5.51
C ALA A 21 -3.90 5.34 -6.92
N LEU A 22 -3.94 4.07 -7.31
CA LEU A 22 -4.48 3.64 -8.61
C LEU A 22 -5.14 2.28 -8.51
N GLU A 23 -6.24 2.12 -9.21
CA GLU A 23 -6.94 0.86 -9.35
C GLU A 23 -6.30 0.02 -10.45
N LEU A 24 -6.00 -1.21 -10.11
CA LEU A 24 -5.55 -2.22 -11.07
C LEU A 24 -6.57 -3.35 -11.11
N ARG A 25 -7.06 -3.67 -12.30
CA ARG A 25 -7.91 -4.85 -12.50
C ARG A 25 -7.06 -6.10 -12.61
N ARG A 26 -7.63 -7.23 -12.21
CA ARG A 26 -6.98 -8.53 -12.38
C ARG A 26 -6.51 -8.70 -13.82
N GLY A 27 -5.23 -9.03 -13.99
CA GLY A 27 -4.59 -9.19 -15.29
C GLY A 27 -3.87 -7.94 -15.81
N GLN A 28 -4.00 -6.80 -15.17
CA GLN A 28 -3.20 -5.63 -15.52
C GLN A 28 -1.81 -5.71 -14.90
N VAL A 29 -0.84 -5.08 -15.54
CA VAL A 29 0.56 -5.04 -15.10
C VAL A 29 0.92 -3.62 -14.71
N LEU A 30 1.41 -3.45 -13.50
CA LEU A 30 2.01 -2.20 -13.01
C LEU A 30 3.53 -2.29 -13.16
N ARG A 31 4.12 -1.37 -13.90
CA ARG A 31 5.57 -1.15 -13.93
C ARG A 31 5.90 0.08 -13.09
N ILE A 32 6.88 -0.06 -12.21
CA ILE A 32 7.51 1.04 -11.49
C ILE A 32 8.93 1.14 -12.01
N ALA A 33 9.28 2.29 -12.59
CA ALA A 33 10.55 2.49 -13.29
C ALA A 33 11.34 3.69 -12.78
N GLN A 34 12.64 3.53 -12.75
CA GLN A 34 13.60 4.59 -12.46
C GLN A 34 13.70 5.56 -13.62
N THR A 35 13.54 6.85 -13.34
CA THR A 35 13.77 7.91 -14.34
C THR A 35 15.22 8.39 -14.32
N VAL A 36 15.79 8.52 -13.14
CA VAL A 36 17.18 8.97 -12.91
C VAL A 36 18.05 7.84 -12.37
N GLY A 37 17.53 7.05 -11.46
CA GLY A 37 18.24 5.99 -10.73
C GLY A 37 18.34 6.28 -9.24
N HIS A 38 18.71 5.24 -8.47
CA HIS A 38 18.96 5.30 -7.03
C HIS A 38 17.77 5.83 -6.20
N GLN A 39 16.52 5.65 -6.65
CA GLN A 39 15.32 6.03 -5.90
C GLN A 39 14.59 4.80 -5.38
N CYS A 40 14.36 4.74 -4.08
CA CYS A 40 13.47 3.76 -3.47
C CYS A 40 12.00 4.16 -3.67
N ALA A 41 11.14 3.17 -3.87
CA ALA A 41 9.69 3.34 -3.88
C ALA A 41 9.06 2.39 -2.88
N ASP A 42 7.99 2.82 -2.22
CA ASP A 42 7.23 1.96 -1.34
C ASP A 42 5.83 1.72 -1.93
N LEU A 43 5.24 0.56 -1.64
CA LEU A 43 3.91 0.20 -2.13
C LEU A 43 3.05 -0.30 -0.98
N ASN A 44 1.94 0.37 -0.73
CA ASN A 44 0.78 -0.22 -0.07
C ASN A 44 -0.13 -0.85 -1.13
N CYS A 45 -0.78 -1.96 -0.78
CA CYS A 45 -1.67 -2.67 -1.68
C CYS A 45 -2.86 -3.26 -0.92
N PHE A 46 -4.06 -2.97 -1.39
CA PHE A 46 -5.32 -3.45 -0.83
C PHE A 46 -6.12 -4.20 -1.88
N ASN A 47 -6.96 -5.14 -1.46
CA ASN A 47 -8.03 -5.63 -2.31
C ASN A 47 -9.00 -4.48 -2.59
N LEU A 48 -9.25 -4.18 -3.86
CA LEU A 48 -10.09 -3.04 -4.27
C LEU A 48 -11.53 -3.12 -3.73
N HIS A 49 -12.03 -4.31 -3.45
CA HIS A 49 -13.40 -4.56 -3.01
C HIS A 49 -13.54 -4.81 -1.50
N ASP A 50 -12.39 -4.91 -0.78
CA ASP A 50 -12.35 -5.12 0.67
C ASP A 50 -11.00 -4.71 1.24
N TYR A 51 -10.87 -3.47 1.70
CA TYR A 51 -9.60 -2.92 2.23
C TYR A 51 -9.12 -3.59 3.53
N LYS A 52 -9.94 -4.43 4.17
CA LYS A 52 -9.47 -5.32 5.26
C LYS A 52 -8.52 -6.41 4.74
N GLU A 53 -8.50 -6.65 3.43
CA GLU A 53 -7.51 -7.49 2.79
C GLU A 53 -6.44 -6.62 2.16
N PHE A 54 -5.27 -6.61 2.77
CA PHE A 54 -4.14 -5.79 2.37
C PHE A 54 -2.85 -6.60 2.34
N PHE A 55 -1.84 -6.09 1.68
CA PHE A 55 -0.51 -6.69 1.58
C PHE A 55 0.11 -6.89 2.96
N HIS A 56 0.72 -8.06 3.18
CA HIS A 56 1.31 -8.44 4.46
C HIS A 56 2.76 -8.89 4.30
N THR A 57 3.70 -8.04 4.73
CA THR A 57 5.15 -8.30 4.64
C THR A 57 5.55 -9.60 5.32
N GLY A 58 5.01 -9.89 6.52
CA GLY A 58 5.32 -11.11 7.28
C GLY A 58 4.93 -12.40 6.54
N ARG A 59 3.76 -12.44 5.86
CA ARG A 59 3.36 -13.61 5.07
C ARG A 59 4.24 -13.76 3.83
N THR A 60 4.50 -12.66 3.14
CA THR A 60 5.37 -12.64 1.95
C THR A 60 6.78 -13.07 2.30
N ARG A 61 7.34 -12.54 3.39
CA ARG A 61 8.67 -12.90 3.90
C ARG A 61 8.80 -14.37 4.27
N HIS A 62 7.77 -14.94 4.89
CA HIS A 62 7.76 -16.36 5.24
C HIS A 62 7.90 -17.27 4.02
N LEU A 63 7.32 -16.86 2.88
CA LEU A 63 7.28 -17.67 1.66
C LEU A 63 8.43 -17.38 0.69
N HIS A 64 8.89 -16.12 0.64
CA HIS A 64 9.83 -15.66 -0.38
C HIS A 64 11.16 -15.09 0.16
N GLY A 65 11.34 -15.06 1.50
CA GLY A 65 12.53 -14.45 2.11
C GLY A 65 12.42 -12.92 2.22
N LEU A 66 13.56 -12.29 2.53
CA LEU A 66 13.61 -10.85 2.85
C LEU A 66 13.57 -9.95 1.60
N HIS A 67 14.03 -10.49 0.46
CA HIS A 67 14.23 -9.76 -0.78
C HIS A 67 13.46 -10.41 -1.94
N PRO A 68 12.11 -10.31 -1.96
CA PRO A 68 11.33 -10.87 -3.05
C PRO A 68 11.67 -10.20 -4.38
N THR A 69 11.90 -11.01 -5.40
CA THR A 69 12.21 -10.59 -6.77
C THR A 69 11.36 -11.38 -7.76
N LYS A 70 11.70 -11.36 -9.03
CA LYS A 70 10.99 -12.07 -10.10
C LYS A 70 10.61 -13.50 -9.68
N GLY A 71 9.34 -13.84 -9.85
CA GLY A 71 8.76 -15.12 -9.45
C GLY A 71 8.16 -15.13 -8.04
N ALA A 72 8.35 -14.08 -7.24
CA ALA A 72 7.72 -13.95 -5.94
C ALA A 72 6.31 -13.37 -6.05
N PHE A 73 5.51 -13.58 -4.99
CA PHE A 73 4.15 -13.06 -4.87
C PHE A 73 4.05 -12.14 -3.66
N LEU A 74 3.26 -11.10 -3.79
CA LEU A 74 2.81 -10.26 -2.69
C LEU A 74 1.54 -10.89 -2.11
N TRP A 75 1.57 -11.27 -0.84
CA TRP A 75 0.49 -12.00 -0.16
C TRP A 75 -0.30 -11.10 0.76
N SER A 76 -1.61 -11.34 0.84
CA SER A 76 -2.48 -10.64 1.77
C SER A 76 -2.37 -11.15 3.22
N ALA A 77 -2.88 -10.33 4.14
CA ALA A 77 -2.93 -10.63 5.56
C ALA A 77 -3.91 -11.77 5.90
N PRO A 78 -3.70 -12.49 7.02
CA PRO A 78 -4.74 -13.36 7.58
C PRO A 78 -6.07 -12.60 7.80
N PRO A 79 -7.20 -13.28 7.72
CA PRO A 79 -7.38 -14.71 7.48
C PRO A 79 -7.40 -15.12 6.00
N ARG A 80 -7.29 -14.16 5.08
CA ARG A 80 -7.46 -14.41 3.63
C ARG A 80 -6.25 -15.08 3.01
N GLU A 81 -5.03 -14.56 3.27
CA GLU A 81 -3.74 -15.16 2.85
C GLU A 81 -3.72 -15.59 1.38
N ARG A 82 -4.09 -14.66 0.50
CA ARG A 82 -4.14 -14.88 -0.96
C ARG A 82 -3.04 -14.12 -1.66
N PRO A 83 -2.52 -14.59 -2.81
CA PRO A 83 -1.60 -13.80 -3.61
C PRO A 83 -2.36 -12.66 -4.28
N MET A 84 -1.92 -11.44 -4.04
CA MET A 84 -2.52 -10.22 -4.58
C MET A 84 -1.88 -9.82 -5.91
N MET A 85 -0.56 -9.88 -5.96
CA MET A 85 0.25 -9.55 -7.15
C MET A 85 1.41 -10.53 -7.30
N ALA A 86 1.90 -10.70 -8.53
CA ALA A 86 3.11 -11.48 -8.84
C ALA A 86 4.18 -10.56 -9.42
N ILE A 87 5.42 -10.68 -8.97
CA ILE A 87 6.56 -10.00 -9.59
C ILE A 87 6.94 -10.78 -10.85
N ILE A 88 6.63 -10.25 -12.02
CA ILE A 88 6.87 -10.90 -13.30
C ILE A 88 8.16 -10.45 -13.99
N GLU A 89 8.67 -9.27 -13.63
CA GLU A 89 9.97 -8.79 -14.06
C GLU A 89 10.63 -7.91 -12.98
N ASP A 90 11.94 -7.99 -12.88
CA ASP A 90 12.74 -7.21 -11.95
C ASP A 90 14.16 -7.10 -12.50
N THR A 91 14.58 -5.91 -12.90
CA THR A 91 15.88 -5.67 -13.53
C THR A 91 17.01 -5.43 -12.53
N VAL A 92 16.68 -5.22 -11.24
CA VAL A 92 17.64 -4.88 -10.19
C VAL A 92 17.84 -6.01 -9.18
N GLY A 93 16.77 -6.68 -8.77
CA GLY A 93 16.79 -7.77 -7.81
C GLY A 93 17.05 -7.35 -6.36
N THR A 94 16.89 -6.08 -6.05
CA THR A 94 17.09 -5.52 -4.69
C THR A 94 15.83 -4.87 -4.18
N ASN A 95 14.85 -5.70 -3.83
CA ASN A 95 13.66 -5.22 -3.12
C ASN A 95 13.73 -5.64 -1.66
N ASP A 96 12.94 -5.00 -0.81
CA ASP A 96 12.96 -5.24 0.62
C ASP A 96 11.56 -5.33 1.21
N ILE A 97 11.42 -6.21 2.20
CA ILE A 97 10.26 -6.32 3.09
C ILE A 97 10.70 -6.55 4.55
N LEU A 98 11.96 -6.24 4.85
CA LEU A 98 12.53 -6.31 6.20
C LEU A 98 12.24 -5.03 6.98
N TYR A 99 12.49 -3.88 6.34
CA TYR A 99 12.27 -2.58 6.94
C TYR A 99 10.80 -2.15 6.80
N PRO A 100 10.24 -1.52 7.83
CA PRO A 100 8.98 -0.83 7.70
C PRO A 100 9.14 0.42 6.80
N ARG A 101 8.05 0.95 6.32
CA ARG A 101 8.02 2.29 5.72
C ARG A 101 8.60 3.34 6.69
N CYS A 102 9.27 4.35 6.17
CA CYS A 102 9.72 5.46 6.99
C CYS A 102 8.50 6.29 7.48
N SER A 103 8.66 6.91 8.65
CA SER A 103 7.64 7.73 9.30
C SER A 103 8.26 8.96 9.95
N GLY A 104 7.45 9.92 10.35
CA GLY A 104 7.91 11.11 11.06
C GLY A 104 8.74 10.78 12.30
N PHE A 105 8.34 9.74 13.05
CA PHE A 105 9.11 9.29 14.24
C PHE A 105 10.55 8.90 13.90
N LEU A 106 10.78 8.19 12.77
CA LEU A 106 12.13 7.81 12.34
C LEU A 106 13.02 9.04 12.16
N PHE A 107 12.53 10.03 11.42
CA PHE A 107 13.30 11.24 11.11
C PHE A 107 13.55 12.10 12.34
N GLU A 108 12.55 12.26 13.20
CA GLU A 108 12.69 13.00 14.43
C GLU A 108 13.67 12.31 15.39
N HIS A 109 13.49 10.99 15.62
CA HIS A 109 14.26 10.23 16.60
C HIS A 109 15.72 10.01 16.17
N GLN A 110 15.96 9.64 14.91
CA GLN A 110 17.31 9.29 14.44
C GLN A 110 18.09 10.47 13.86
N TYR A 111 17.39 11.45 13.28
CA TYR A 111 18.04 12.55 12.55
C TYR A 111 17.77 13.94 13.14
N GLY A 112 16.92 14.04 14.16
CA GLY A 112 16.56 15.33 14.76
C GLY A 112 15.74 16.23 13.83
N LEU A 113 14.99 15.66 12.90
CA LEU A 113 14.16 16.36 11.90
C LEU A 113 12.68 16.23 12.29
N PRO A 114 12.12 17.15 13.10
CA PRO A 114 10.78 16.99 13.69
C PRO A 114 9.64 17.10 12.66
N VAL A 115 9.90 17.71 11.51
CA VAL A 115 8.96 17.80 10.40
C VAL A 115 9.68 17.42 9.11
N HIS A 116 9.47 16.20 8.65
CA HIS A 116 10.13 15.68 7.47
C HIS A 116 9.18 14.86 6.62
N THR A 117 9.30 14.99 5.31
CA THR A 117 8.58 14.15 4.33
C THR A 117 8.91 12.68 4.57
N ASN A 118 7.89 11.85 4.65
CA ASN A 118 8.03 10.43 4.95
C ASN A 118 6.97 9.58 4.24
N CYS A 119 7.25 8.29 4.08
CA CYS A 119 6.41 7.39 3.29
C CYS A 119 5.03 7.17 3.91
N HIS A 120 4.94 7.17 5.25
CA HIS A 120 3.66 7.02 5.93
C HIS A 120 2.67 8.14 5.56
N ASP A 121 3.12 9.38 5.65
CA ASP A 121 2.29 10.55 5.34
C ASP A 121 1.95 10.62 3.85
N ILE A 122 2.95 10.37 2.98
CA ILE A 122 2.74 10.36 1.52
C ILE A 122 1.69 9.32 1.12
N GLN A 123 1.77 8.09 1.66
CA GLN A 123 0.80 7.03 1.36
C GLN A 123 -0.58 7.36 1.93
N ALA A 124 -0.64 7.92 3.15
CA ALA A 124 -1.90 8.37 3.75
C ALA A 124 -2.58 9.45 2.89
N GLU A 125 -1.82 10.40 2.38
CA GLU A 125 -2.34 11.42 1.45
C GLU A 125 -2.83 10.81 0.14
N ALA A 126 -2.04 9.92 -0.47
CA ALA A 126 -2.36 9.31 -1.76
C ALA A 126 -3.60 8.42 -1.71
N GLN A 127 -3.84 7.72 -0.60
CA GLN A 127 -4.99 6.81 -0.44
C GLN A 127 -6.26 7.48 0.09
N ARG A 128 -6.17 8.74 0.52
CA ARG A 128 -7.28 9.48 1.14
C ARG A 128 -8.51 9.56 0.23
N GLU A 129 -8.33 9.71 -1.06
CA GLU A 129 -9.42 9.76 -2.04
C GLU A 129 -10.28 8.47 -2.07
N TYR A 130 -9.76 7.36 -1.54
CA TYR A 130 -10.46 6.09 -1.37
C TYR A 130 -11.09 5.91 0.02
N GLY A 131 -11.11 6.94 0.85
CA GLY A 131 -11.66 6.90 2.21
C GLY A 131 -10.76 6.17 3.22
N LEU A 132 -9.54 5.84 2.84
CA LEU A 132 -8.53 5.27 3.73
C LEU A 132 -7.86 6.37 4.57
N THR A 133 -7.53 6.02 5.79
CA THR A 133 -6.96 6.91 6.81
C THR A 133 -5.46 6.65 6.99
N PRO A 134 -4.72 7.48 7.74
CA PRO A 134 -3.34 7.17 8.11
C PRO A 134 -3.18 5.84 8.86
N ASP A 135 -4.20 5.39 9.61
CA ASP A 135 -4.17 4.12 10.34
C ASP A 135 -4.23 2.90 9.42
N ASP A 136 -4.65 3.07 8.17
CA ASP A 136 -4.71 2.02 7.16
C ASP A 136 -3.36 1.83 6.44
N VAL A 137 -2.40 2.73 6.63
CA VAL A 137 -1.06 2.60 6.05
C VAL A 137 -0.33 1.46 6.75
N HIS A 138 -0.06 0.39 6.01
CA HIS A 138 0.63 -0.81 6.52
C HIS A 138 2.08 -0.87 6.05
N ASP A 139 2.85 -1.84 6.55
CA ASP A 139 4.22 -2.05 6.10
C ASP A 139 4.27 -2.34 4.61
N SER A 140 5.11 -1.59 3.91
CA SER A 140 5.18 -1.55 2.45
C SER A 140 6.08 -2.63 1.86
N PHE A 141 5.90 -2.87 0.57
CA PHE A 141 6.91 -3.49 -0.27
C PHE A 141 7.84 -2.37 -0.79
N ASN A 142 9.13 -2.47 -0.47
CA ASN A 142 10.10 -1.43 -0.75
C ASN A 142 10.90 -1.81 -2.01
N PHE A 143 10.60 -1.16 -3.13
CA PHE A 143 11.29 -1.39 -4.41
C PHE A 143 12.67 -0.75 -4.41
N PHE A 144 13.63 -1.42 -5.03
CA PHE A 144 15.00 -0.93 -5.22
C PHE A 144 15.75 -0.66 -3.91
N MET A 145 15.25 -1.17 -2.80
CA MET A 145 15.85 -0.99 -1.50
C MET A 145 16.81 -2.14 -1.20
N HIS A 146 18.10 -1.83 -1.09
CA HIS A 146 19.14 -2.80 -0.82
C HIS A 146 19.41 -2.89 0.68
N THR A 147 19.05 -4.01 1.27
CA THR A 147 19.18 -4.25 2.72
C THR A 147 19.82 -5.60 3.00
N GLY A 148 20.13 -5.84 4.24
CA GLY A 148 20.62 -7.14 4.72
C GLY A 148 20.57 -7.23 6.24
N VAL A 149 20.98 -8.39 6.77
CA VAL A 149 21.13 -8.62 8.21
C VAL A 149 22.58 -9.00 8.46
N GLY A 150 23.23 -8.26 9.37
CA GLY A 150 24.59 -8.53 9.79
C GLY A 150 24.71 -9.83 10.60
N THR A 151 25.92 -10.29 10.80
CA THR A 151 26.21 -11.48 11.63
C THR A 151 25.82 -11.31 13.10
N ASP A 152 25.69 -10.07 13.55
CA ASP A 152 25.21 -9.66 14.87
C ASP A 152 23.67 -9.63 14.96
N GLY A 153 22.96 -9.94 13.86
CA GLY A 153 21.52 -9.94 13.79
C GLY A 153 20.88 -8.56 13.53
N HIS A 154 21.69 -7.49 13.43
CA HIS A 154 21.18 -6.16 13.14
C HIS A 154 20.95 -5.96 11.64
N PRO A 155 19.79 -5.39 11.22
CA PRO A 155 19.56 -5.05 9.85
C PRO A 155 20.39 -3.83 9.43
N PHE A 156 20.78 -3.77 8.17
CA PHE A 156 21.49 -2.64 7.59
C PHE A 156 20.91 -2.25 6.23
N ILE A 157 21.14 -1.02 5.83
CA ILE A 157 20.79 -0.48 4.52
C ILE A 157 22.08 -0.23 3.75
N ALA A 158 22.19 -0.82 2.57
CA ALA A 158 23.27 -0.60 1.63
C ALA A 158 22.89 0.46 0.58
N GLU A 159 23.83 0.81 -0.27
CA GLU A 159 23.59 1.75 -1.35
C GLU A 159 22.58 1.19 -2.35
N ASN A 160 21.69 2.06 -2.83
CA ASN A 160 20.75 1.75 -3.89
C ASN A 160 21.52 1.58 -5.21
N THR A 161 21.36 0.45 -5.87
CA THR A 161 22.09 0.10 -7.10
C THR A 161 21.28 0.31 -8.37
N ALA A 162 20.01 0.70 -8.25
CA ALA A 162 19.14 0.91 -9.40
C ALA A 162 19.59 2.09 -10.26
N ARG A 163 19.49 1.95 -11.57
CA ARG A 163 19.92 2.94 -12.57
C ARG A 163 18.72 3.46 -13.37
N ALA A 164 18.92 4.56 -14.07
CA ALA A 164 17.92 5.05 -15.01
C ALA A 164 17.49 3.96 -16.00
N GLY A 165 16.19 3.77 -16.14
CA GLY A 165 15.60 2.72 -16.98
C GLY A 165 15.37 1.38 -16.30
N ASP A 166 15.91 1.14 -15.10
CA ASP A 166 15.58 -0.05 -14.31
C ASP A 166 14.11 -0.03 -13.85
N TYR A 167 13.50 -1.21 -13.71
CA TYR A 167 12.10 -1.32 -13.36
C TYR A 167 11.76 -2.66 -12.68
N VAL A 168 10.62 -2.64 -11.99
CA VAL A 168 9.94 -3.85 -11.50
C VAL A 168 8.52 -3.87 -12.07
N GLU A 169 8.05 -5.05 -12.48
CA GLU A 169 6.69 -5.26 -12.96
C GLU A 169 5.91 -6.23 -12.08
N LEU A 170 4.70 -5.80 -11.75
CA LEU A 170 3.75 -6.55 -10.94
C LEU A 170 2.49 -6.87 -11.76
N LEU A 171 2.16 -8.16 -11.91
CA LEU A 171 0.89 -8.60 -12.47
C LEU A 171 -0.15 -8.68 -11.35
N ALA A 172 -1.27 -8.00 -11.50
CA ALA A 172 -2.38 -8.05 -10.56
C ALA A 172 -3.13 -9.40 -10.69
N LEU A 173 -3.17 -10.18 -9.60
CA LEU A 173 -3.84 -11.48 -9.53
C LEU A 173 -5.29 -11.37 -9.07
N MET A 174 -5.67 -10.22 -8.54
CA MET A 174 -7.03 -9.79 -8.19
C MET A 174 -7.15 -8.30 -8.47
N ASP A 175 -8.35 -7.74 -8.37
CA ASP A 175 -8.52 -6.30 -8.41
C ASP A 175 -7.90 -5.69 -7.15
N VAL A 176 -6.97 -4.75 -7.32
CA VAL A 176 -6.23 -4.14 -6.22
C VAL A 176 -6.24 -2.61 -6.30
N LEU A 177 -6.24 -1.98 -5.15
CA LEU A 177 -5.83 -0.59 -4.99
C LEU A 177 -4.34 -0.59 -4.67
N ALA A 178 -3.53 -0.13 -5.60
CA ALA A 178 -2.09 0.02 -5.43
C ALA A 178 -1.75 1.47 -5.07
N VAL A 179 -0.94 1.67 -4.04
CA VAL A 179 -0.54 3.00 -3.55
C VAL A 179 0.98 3.10 -3.51
N PRO A 180 1.64 3.19 -4.68
CA PRO A 180 3.07 3.46 -4.75
C PRO A 180 3.38 4.92 -4.44
N ASN A 181 4.58 5.14 -3.85
CA ASN A 181 5.11 6.47 -3.62
C ASN A 181 6.62 6.54 -3.87
N VAL A 182 7.14 7.73 -4.08
CA VAL A 182 8.56 8.02 -3.98
C VAL A 182 8.92 8.02 -2.49
N CYS A 183 9.87 7.16 -2.09
CA CYS A 183 10.31 7.10 -0.69
C CYS A 183 10.90 8.45 -0.25
N GLY A 184 10.41 8.98 0.88
CA GLY A 184 10.80 10.28 1.40
C GLY A 184 12.17 10.32 2.11
N ALA A 185 12.98 9.28 1.97
CA ALA A 185 14.23 9.10 2.72
C ALA A 185 15.43 9.75 1.99
N ASP A 186 15.45 11.08 1.89
CA ASP A 186 16.53 11.87 1.27
C ASP A 186 17.80 12.00 2.15
N VAL A 187 17.75 11.55 3.39
CA VAL A 187 18.90 11.51 4.30
C VAL A 187 19.55 10.13 4.38
N MET A 188 19.17 9.22 3.49
CA MET A 188 19.61 7.83 3.52
C MET A 188 20.09 7.34 2.16
N LYS A 189 20.88 6.26 2.17
CA LYS A 189 21.37 5.56 1.00
C LYS A 189 20.28 4.94 0.11
N THR A 190 19.09 4.78 0.63
CA THR A 190 17.92 4.26 -0.10
C THR A 190 17.57 5.11 -1.32
N SER A 191 17.81 6.42 -1.25
CA SER A 191 17.53 7.37 -2.32
C SER A 191 18.77 8.16 -2.73
N ASP A 192 19.97 7.68 -2.35
CA ASP A 192 21.24 8.32 -2.62
C ASP A 192 21.26 9.80 -2.16
N PHE A 193 20.67 10.05 -0.99
CA PHE A 193 20.58 11.36 -0.33
C PHE A 193 19.83 12.44 -1.12
N GLU A 194 19.03 12.07 -2.11
CA GLU A 194 18.24 13.00 -2.92
C GLU A 194 16.95 12.32 -3.43
N LEU A 195 15.83 13.04 -3.40
CA LEU A 195 14.58 12.52 -3.96
C LEU A 195 14.51 12.76 -5.47
N LYS A 196 14.11 11.71 -6.20
CA LYS A 196 14.01 11.70 -7.66
C LYS A 196 12.64 11.18 -8.09
N PRO A 197 12.09 11.64 -9.21
CA PRO A 197 10.82 11.16 -9.71
C PRO A 197 10.91 9.71 -10.18
N LEU A 198 9.76 9.01 -10.12
CA LEU A 198 9.58 7.67 -10.65
C LEU A 198 8.50 7.67 -11.72
N LYS A 199 8.57 6.74 -12.66
CA LYS A 199 7.55 6.55 -13.68
C LYS A 199 6.73 5.30 -13.38
N LEU A 200 5.40 5.44 -13.33
CA LEU A 200 4.45 4.34 -13.33
C LEU A 200 3.91 4.12 -14.74
N THR A 201 3.78 2.87 -15.15
CA THR A 201 3.06 2.52 -16.36
C THR A 201 2.14 1.35 -16.06
N VAL A 202 0.87 1.50 -16.39
CA VAL A 202 -0.12 0.43 -16.32
C VAL A 202 -0.33 -0.12 -17.72
N PHE A 203 -0.20 -1.42 -17.86
CA PHE A 203 -0.41 -2.13 -19.12
C PHE A 203 -1.60 -3.09 -19.01
N GLU A 204 -2.25 -3.31 -20.14
CA GLU A 204 -3.06 -4.51 -20.33
C GLU A 204 -2.13 -5.72 -20.36
N GLY A 205 -2.36 -6.68 -19.46
CA GLY A 205 -1.56 -7.91 -19.43
C GLY A 205 -1.89 -8.83 -20.59
N THR A 206 -0.97 -9.71 -20.89
CA THR A 206 -1.05 -10.69 -21.97
C THR A 206 -1.11 -12.10 -21.40
N GLU A 207 -1.51 -13.07 -22.22
CA GLU A 207 -1.47 -14.49 -21.84
C GLU A 207 -0.06 -14.95 -21.46
N GLN A 208 0.98 -14.36 -22.08
CA GLN A 208 2.37 -14.65 -21.76
C GLN A 208 2.74 -14.24 -20.31
N ASP A 209 2.15 -13.16 -19.80
CA ASP A 209 2.36 -12.72 -18.41
C ASP A 209 1.81 -13.74 -17.41
N TRP A 210 0.66 -14.34 -17.74
CA TRP A 210 0.07 -15.41 -16.93
C TRP A 210 0.87 -16.72 -17.01
N GLN A 211 1.41 -17.06 -18.18
CA GLN A 211 2.25 -18.26 -18.37
C GLN A 211 3.59 -18.13 -17.63
N GLY A 212 4.08 -16.90 -17.43
CA GLY A 212 5.33 -16.61 -16.71
C GLY A 212 5.20 -16.66 -15.20
N ILE A 213 3.99 -16.87 -14.64
CA ILE A 213 3.81 -16.94 -13.18
C ILE A 213 4.43 -18.22 -12.63
N ALA A 214 5.31 -18.07 -11.65
CA ALA A 214 5.91 -19.20 -10.94
C ALA A 214 4.85 -20.03 -10.21
N GLU A 215 5.13 -21.30 -9.96
CA GLU A 215 4.31 -22.10 -9.06
C GLU A 215 4.32 -21.48 -7.64
N PHE A 216 3.19 -21.58 -6.94
CA PHE A 216 3.14 -21.16 -5.55
C PHE A 216 4.19 -21.92 -4.72
N PRO A 217 4.90 -21.20 -3.85
CA PRO A 217 5.93 -21.83 -3.04
C PRO A 217 5.32 -22.90 -2.15
N ARG A 218 5.91 -24.10 -2.22
CA ARG A 218 5.58 -25.20 -1.33
C ARG A 218 6.67 -25.33 -0.29
N LEU A 219 6.30 -25.34 0.98
CA LEU A 219 7.27 -25.63 2.03
C LEU A 219 7.79 -27.05 1.84
N ARG A 220 9.10 -27.16 1.66
CA ARG A 220 9.77 -28.46 1.50
C ARG A 220 9.89 -29.16 2.85
N ASN A 221 9.95 -30.49 2.84
CA ASN A 221 10.15 -31.33 4.02
C ASN A 221 9.02 -31.28 5.05
N GLN A 222 7.82 -30.90 4.64
CA GLN A 222 6.66 -31.02 5.52
C GLN A 222 6.28 -32.50 5.69
N ARG A 223 5.98 -32.82 6.94
CA ARG A 223 5.35 -34.12 7.26
C ARG A 223 3.93 -34.17 6.66
N SER A 224 3.47 -35.38 6.37
CA SER A 224 2.08 -35.55 5.99
C SER A 224 1.14 -35.22 7.17
N PRO A 225 -0.10 -34.83 6.95
CA PRO A 225 -1.06 -34.62 8.03
C PRO A 225 -1.21 -35.84 8.95
N ALA A 226 -0.93 -37.05 8.47
CA ALA A 226 -0.98 -38.30 9.25
C ALA A 226 0.14 -38.38 10.31
N ASP A 227 1.24 -37.65 10.13
CA ASP A 227 2.36 -37.69 11.06
C ASP A 227 2.15 -36.84 12.32
N PHE A 228 1.07 -36.06 12.38
CA PHE A 228 0.76 -35.21 13.53
C PHE A 228 -0.16 -35.97 14.52
N LYS A 229 0.30 -36.05 15.77
CA LYS A 229 -0.49 -36.71 16.86
C LYS A 229 -1.69 -35.86 17.26
N VAL A 230 -1.54 -34.54 17.22
CA VAL A 230 -2.61 -33.60 17.58
C VAL A 230 -2.84 -32.68 16.41
N LYS A 231 -4.02 -32.78 15.78
CA LYS A 231 -4.38 -31.99 14.59
C LYS A 231 -5.11 -30.70 14.93
N ASN A 232 -5.93 -30.73 15.96
CA ASN A 232 -6.66 -29.57 16.46
C ASN A 232 -6.93 -29.77 17.95
N ILE A 233 -6.35 -28.91 18.79
CA ILE A 233 -6.51 -29.00 20.25
C ILE A 233 -7.82 -28.38 20.71
N LYS A 234 -8.49 -27.61 19.88
CA LYS A 234 -9.75 -26.96 20.20
C LYS A 234 -10.71 -27.10 19.02
N ALA A 235 -11.53 -28.16 19.09
CA ALA A 235 -12.40 -28.55 17.98
C ALA A 235 -13.51 -27.53 17.65
N ASP A 236 -13.88 -26.71 18.64
CA ASP A 236 -14.89 -25.63 18.50
C ASP A 236 -14.33 -24.32 17.98
N ARG A 237 -13.04 -24.29 17.61
CA ARG A 237 -12.42 -23.07 17.06
C ARG A 237 -12.93 -22.82 15.66
N GLU A 238 -13.44 -21.61 15.46
CA GLU A 238 -13.78 -21.12 14.13
C GLU A 238 -12.51 -20.90 13.30
N LEU A 239 -12.51 -21.41 12.09
CA LEU A 239 -11.43 -21.26 11.12
C LEU A 239 -11.93 -20.41 9.96
N TYR A 240 -11.46 -19.19 9.88
CA TYR A 240 -11.85 -18.23 8.82
C TYR A 240 -11.22 -18.52 7.44
N ARG A 241 -10.50 -19.61 7.30
CA ARG A 241 -9.96 -20.10 6.02
C ARG A 241 -10.94 -20.95 5.23
N ASP A 242 -12.20 -20.73 5.43
CA ASP A 242 -13.26 -21.35 4.64
C ASP A 242 -13.26 -20.73 3.23
N PRO A 243 -13.20 -21.52 2.15
CA PRO A 243 -13.32 -21.00 0.78
C PRO A 243 -14.64 -20.27 0.53
N SER A 244 -15.67 -20.54 1.33
CA SER A 244 -16.96 -19.85 1.27
C SER A 244 -17.00 -18.54 2.05
N TYR A 245 -15.98 -18.25 2.87
CA TYR A 245 -15.93 -17.00 3.65
C TYR A 245 -16.10 -15.79 2.76
N ARG A 246 -16.99 -14.91 3.16
CA ARG A 246 -17.18 -13.61 2.55
C ARG A 246 -16.98 -12.56 3.61
N PRO A 247 -16.27 -11.46 3.31
CA PRO A 247 -16.11 -10.38 4.27
C PRO A 247 -17.48 -9.74 4.59
N GLU A 248 -17.69 -9.44 5.87
CA GLU A 248 -18.90 -8.72 6.32
C GLU A 248 -18.93 -7.28 5.79
N PHE A 249 -17.74 -6.74 5.54
CA PHE A 249 -17.57 -5.40 5.03
C PHE A 249 -16.97 -5.45 3.62
N VAL A 250 -17.69 -4.93 2.66
CA VAL A 250 -17.23 -4.72 1.29
C VAL A 250 -17.11 -3.23 1.09
N ASN A 251 -15.93 -2.78 0.67
CA ASN A 251 -15.77 -1.38 0.29
C ASN A 251 -16.64 -1.10 -0.93
N VAL A 252 -17.65 -0.30 -0.71
CA VAL A 252 -18.40 0.28 -1.82
C VAL A 252 -17.54 1.40 -2.36
N PRO A 253 -17.25 1.44 -3.67
CA PRO A 253 -16.67 2.64 -4.27
C PRO A 253 -17.47 3.84 -3.77
N LEU A 254 -16.79 4.89 -3.33
CA LEU A 254 -17.47 6.11 -2.92
C LEU A 254 -18.33 6.57 -4.09
N THR A 255 -19.59 6.14 -4.09
CA THR A 255 -20.61 6.79 -4.89
C THR A 255 -20.71 8.16 -4.25
N VAL A 256 -20.18 9.16 -4.93
CA VAL A 256 -20.41 10.55 -4.53
C VAL A 256 -21.92 10.77 -4.63
N SER A 257 -22.60 10.65 -3.51
CA SER A 257 -23.99 11.05 -3.41
C SER A 257 -23.96 12.57 -3.30
N GLU A 258 -24.43 13.27 -4.30
CA GLU A 258 -24.70 14.69 -4.21
C GLU A 258 -25.89 14.87 -3.24
N LEU A 259 -25.64 15.58 -2.18
CA LEU A 259 -26.66 15.97 -1.21
C LEU A 259 -26.88 17.47 -1.37
N GLU A 260 -28.06 17.86 -1.81
CA GLU A 260 -28.50 19.25 -1.77
C GLU A 260 -28.91 19.58 -0.34
N VAL A 261 -28.27 20.59 0.23
CA VAL A 261 -28.58 21.07 1.59
C VAL A 261 -29.01 22.52 1.49
N GLU A 262 -30.26 22.80 1.89
CA GLU A 262 -30.74 24.16 2.05
C GLU A 262 -30.23 24.73 3.38
N LEU A 263 -29.47 25.82 3.31
CA LEU A 263 -28.94 26.52 4.47
C LEU A 263 -29.81 27.79 4.73
N SER A 264 -30.10 28.05 5.99
CA SER A 264 -30.65 29.33 6.40
C SER A 264 -29.64 30.46 6.19
N PRO A 265 -30.07 31.73 6.13
CA PRO A 265 -29.11 32.85 5.99
C PRO A 265 -28.02 32.90 7.06
N ALA A 266 -28.36 32.49 8.29
CA ALA A 266 -27.41 32.44 9.40
C ALA A 266 -26.36 31.34 9.21
N GLU A 267 -26.79 30.17 8.73
CA GLU A 267 -25.88 29.05 8.44
C GLU A 267 -24.98 29.36 7.25
N THR A 268 -25.51 29.98 6.20
CA THR A 268 -24.73 30.43 5.05
C THR A 268 -23.64 31.45 5.46
N ALA A 269 -24.01 32.41 6.33
CA ALA A 269 -23.02 33.38 6.83
C ALA A 269 -21.91 32.69 7.64
N TRP A 270 -22.26 31.74 8.51
CA TRP A 270 -21.33 30.98 9.31
C TRP A 270 -20.40 30.10 8.45
N VAL A 271 -20.93 29.41 7.45
CA VAL A 271 -20.10 28.61 6.48
C VAL A 271 -19.14 29.55 5.73
N GLY A 272 -19.60 30.74 5.34
CA GLY A 272 -18.76 31.76 4.70
C GLY A 272 -17.61 32.23 5.60
N GLU A 273 -17.87 32.44 6.91
CA GLU A 273 -16.83 32.79 7.89
C GLU A 273 -15.79 31.67 8.02
N LEU A 274 -16.22 30.42 8.13
CA LEU A 274 -15.33 29.27 8.22
C LEU A 274 -14.47 29.13 6.95
N ARG A 275 -15.08 29.30 5.77
CA ARG A 275 -14.36 29.30 4.48
C ARG A 275 -13.30 30.39 4.44
N ALA A 276 -13.61 31.59 4.90
CA ALA A 276 -12.67 32.72 4.90
C ALA A 276 -11.40 32.46 5.74
N THR A 277 -11.44 31.49 6.67
CA THR A 277 -10.26 31.09 7.43
C THR A 277 -9.27 30.26 6.63
N GLY A 278 -9.67 29.66 5.51
CA GLY A 278 -8.86 28.73 4.70
C GLY A 278 -8.51 27.41 5.39
N LYS A 279 -9.03 27.16 6.61
CA LYS A 279 -8.67 25.95 7.40
C LYS A 279 -9.55 24.73 7.13
N TYR A 280 -10.74 24.95 6.60
CA TYR A 280 -11.80 23.94 6.54
C TYR A 280 -12.23 23.58 5.12
N GLY A 281 -11.64 24.22 4.13
CA GLY A 281 -11.89 24.05 2.70
C GLY A 281 -11.98 25.39 1.97
N ASP A 282 -11.82 25.34 0.66
CA ASP A 282 -11.86 26.51 -0.22
C ASP A 282 -13.28 26.79 -0.76
N THR A 283 -14.15 25.79 -0.68
CA THR A 283 -15.56 25.87 -1.09
C THR A 283 -16.50 25.64 0.09
N GLU A 284 -17.76 26.13 -0.03
CA GLU A 284 -18.79 25.91 0.98
C GLU A 284 -19.10 24.42 1.18
N ALA A 285 -19.07 23.66 0.12
CA ALA A 285 -19.27 22.21 0.16
C ALA A 285 -18.17 21.48 0.96
N GLU A 286 -16.91 21.88 0.79
CA GLU A 286 -15.80 21.33 1.57
C GLU A 286 -15.88 21.68 3.05
N VAL A 287 -16.25 22.91 3.36
CA VAL A 287 -16.46 23.34 4.75
C VAL A 287 -17.60 22.55 5.40
N LEU A 288 -18.73 22.38 4.71
CA LEU A 288 -19.85 21.58 5.21
C LEU A 288 -19.45 20.12 5.42
N ARG A 289 -18.70 19.55 4.47
CA ARG A 289 -18.19 18.17 4.58
C ARG A 289 -17.26 18.02 5.79
N TYR A 290 -16.37 18.98 6.01
CA TYR A 290 -15.48 18.98 7.17
C TYR A 290 -16.26 19.05 8.49
N VAL A 291 -17.22 19.97 8.59
CA VAL A 291 -18.07 20.14 9.80
C VAL A 291 -18.88 18.88 10.08
N PHE A 292 -19.51 18.31 9.06
CA PHE A 292 -20.28 17.07 9.19
C PHE A 292 -19.39 15.92 9.65
N PHE A 293 -18.24 15.75 9.04
CA PHE A 293 -17.30 14.66 9.37
C PHE A 293 -16.76 14.82 10.80
N THR A 294 -16.40 16.04 11.20
CA THR A 294 -15.92 16.33 12.56
C THR A 294 -17.03 16.07 13.60
N TRP A 295 -18.28 16.48 13.31
CA TRP A 295 -19.42 16.19 14.15
C TRP A 295 -19.67 14.69 14.26
N TRP A 296 -19.64 13.97 13.14
CA TRP A 296 -19.82 12.51 13.08
C TRP A 296 -18.77 11.78 13.92
N ILE A 297 -17.48 12.11 13.74
CA ILE A 297 -16.39 11.56 14.56
C ILE A 297 -16.63 11.85 16.04
N SER A 298 -16.95 13.08 16.39
CA SER A 298 -17.18 13.45 17.79
C SER A 298 -18.34 12.71 18.45
N ARG A 299 -19.33 12.32 17.65
CA ARG A 299 -20.55 11.66 18.13
C ARG A 299 -20.43 10.14 18.19
N PHE A 300 -19.81 9.53 17.20
CA PHE A 300 -19.84 8.08 17.00
C PHE A 300 -18.50 7.38 17.28
N MET A 301 -17.38 8.08 17.15
CA MET A 301 -16.07 7.51 17.43
C MET A 301 -15.63 7.68 18.89
N ARG A 302 -16.16 8.66 19.60
CA ARG A 302 -16.03 8.69 21.07
C ARG A 302 -17.12 7.78 21.64
N GLY A 303 -16.75 6.59 22.06
CA GLY A 303 -17.64 5.64 22.72
C GLY A 303 -18.45 6.29 23.85
N PRO A 304 -19.54 5.65 24.32
CA PRO A 304 -20.40 6.24 25.32
C PRO A 304 -19.54 6.68 26.51
N LYS A 305 -19.58 7.98 26.83
CA LYS A 305 -19.04 8.44 28.11
C LYS A 305 -19.72 7.59 29.18
N HIS A 306 -18.94 6.79 29.88
CA HIS A 306 -19.42 6.16 31.11
C HIS A 306 -20.09 7.26 31.93
N ALA A 307 -21.38 7.20 32.06
CA ALA A 307 -22.10 7.94 33.08
C ALA A 307 -21.55 7.35 34.39
N SER A 308 -20.72 8.12 35.09
CA SER A 308 -20.38 7.83 36.46
C SER A 308 -21.65 7.89 37.29
N PRO A 309 -21.77 7.00 38.29
CA PRO A 309 -22.97 6.86 39.10
C PRO A 309 -23.34 8.13 39.88
#